data_5bdb9e57410e263c11c5f3ba7502fb61
#
_entry.id   5bdb9e57410e263c11c5f3ba7502fb61
#
_cell.length_a   1.000
_cell.length_b   1.000
_cell.length_c   1.000
_cell.angle_alpha   90.00
_cell.angle_beta   90.00
_cell.angle_gamma   90.00
#
_symmetry.space_group_name_H-M   'P 1'
#
loop_
_entity.id
_entity.type
_entity.pdbx_description
1 polymer ?
#
loop_
_entity_poly.entity_id
_entity_poly.type
_entity_poly.pdbx_seq_one_letter_code
_entity_poly.pdbx_strand_id
1 'polypeptide(L)'
;MSLNGIDISSYQKGINLSVVPCDFVIIKATQGLSYVNPDFDRAYKQAKQCGKLLGIYHYANGSGAAKEADFFVKTIGSRAGEAILVLDWESAQNPQFGNSDVTYVKAFCDRVCYKTGVKPLVYMSKSVCRAHNWESVAKDFGLWVAQYANNNTTGYQSNPWTDSKGYGAWKSPVIFQYSSKGRLNGWSGNLDMDIAYLTPEQWAADAKGDTPAEKPAEPQEQAKDATLPTLKRGSQGTAVKWLQIALGGLEVDGSFGWKTLNAVVEFQKAHGLEADGIVGAKTWAAIISTL
;
A
#
# COMPACT_ATOMS: atom_id res chain seq x y z
N MET A 1 -19.82 -19.72 3.06
CA MET A 1 -20.50 -18.62 3.80
C MET A 1 -19.87 -17.32 3.35
N SER A 2 -20.62 -16.22 3.41
CA SER A 2 -20.10 -14.88 3.14
C SER A 2 -20.41 -13.99 4.34
N LEU A 3 -19.63 -12.94 4.52
CA LEU A 3 -19.79 -11.95 5.58
C LEU A 3 -20.32 -10.65 4.98
N ASN A 4 -21.19 -9.96 5.69
CA ASN A 4 -21.71 -8.65 5.30
C ASN A 4 -20.97 -7.55 6.06
N GLY A 5 -20.53 -6.53 5.36
CA GLY A 5 -19.78 -5.44 5.97
C GLY A 5 -20.05 -4.09 5.37
N ILE A 6 -19.36 -3.13 5.94
CA ILE A 6 -19.33 -1.74 5.48
C ILE A 6 -17.91 -1.23 5.51
N ASP A 7 -17.59 -0.26 4.67
CA ASP A 7 -16.42 0.56 4.88
C ASP A 7 -16.79 2.00 5.21
N ILE A 8 -15.95 2.65 6.01
CA ILE A 8 -16.22 3.95 6.59
C ILE A 8 -14.99 4.86 6.62
N SER A 9 -15.27 6.14 6.58
CA SER A 9 -14.25 7.18 6.66
C SER A 9 -14.72 8.33 7.59
N SER A 10 -14.14 9.51 7.44
CA SER A 10 -14.62 10.72 8.12
C SER A 10 -16.03 11.15 7.72
N TYR A 11 -16.56 10.65 6.59
CA TYR A 11 -17.95 10.90 6.17
C TYR A 11 -18.97 10.23 7.10
N GLN A 12 -18.59 9.14 7.75
CA GLN A 12 -19.41 8.43 8.72
C GLN A 12 -18.98 8.74 10.17
N LYS A 13 -18.35 9.90 10.40
CA LYS A 13 -17.90 10.32 11.73
C LYS A 13 -19.04 10.22 12.76
N GLY A 14 -18.76 9.53 13.87
CA GLY A 14 -19.71 9.36 14.94
C GLY A 14 -20.69 8.20 14.75
N ILE A 15 -20.58 7.40 13.67
CA ILE A 15 -21.39 6.19 13.48
C ILE A 15 -21.31 5.29 14.72
N ASN A 16 -22.46 4.80 15.15
CA ASN A 16 -22.52 3.86 16.28
C ASN A 16 -22.50 2.41 15.80
N LEU A 17 -21.31 1.82 15.79
CA LEU A 17 -21.10 0.45 15.33
C LEU A 17 -21.70 -0.64 16.25
N SER A 18 -22.20 -0.27 17.44
CA SER A 18 -22.91 -1.22 18.30
C SER A 18 -24.34 -1.51 17.82
N VAL A 19 -24.92 -0.61 17.01
CA VAL A 19 -26.30 -0.74 16.51
C VAL A 19 -26.37 -0.99 15.01
N VAL A 20 -25.32 -0.62 14.25
CA VAL A 20 -25.27 -0.92 12.81
C VAL A 20 -24.97 -2.41 12.62
N PRO A 21 -25.88 -3.16 11.95
CA PRO A 21 -25.70 -4.59 11.75
C PRO A 21 -24.65 -4.83 10.66
N CYS A 22 -23.47 -5.30 11.04
CA CYS A 22 -22.42 -5.76 10.13
C CYS A 22 -21.56 -6.83 10.82
N ASP A 23 -21.01 -7.75 10.03
CA ASP A 23 -20.05 -8.74 10.50
C ASP A 23 -18.65 -8.14 10.59
N PHE A 24 -18.31 -7.29 9.61
CA PHE A 24 -17.02 -6.60 9.56
C PHE A 24 -17.16 -5.11 9.23
N VAL A 25 -16.14 -4.35 9.57
CA VAL A 25 -15.99 -2.93 9.17
C VAL A 25 -14.56 -2.64 8.75
N ILE A 26 -14.39 -1.97 7.59
CA ILE A 26 -13.11 -1.50 7.11
C ILE A 26 -13.04 0.01 7.28
N ILE A 27 -12.05 0.51 8.02
CA ILE A 27 -12.00 1.89 8.49
C ILE A 27 -10.82 2.62 7.86
N LYS A 28 -11.08 3.78 7.22
CA LYS A 28 -10.02 4.68 6.77
C LYS A 28 -9.15 5.09 7.94
N ALA A 29 -7.84 4.81 7.87
CA ALA A 29 -6.89 5.31 8.83
C ALA A 29 -6.18 6.57 8.32
N THR A 30 -5.64 6.51 7.10
CA THR A 30 -4.75 7.55 6.58
C THR A 30 -5.00 7.83 5.09
N GLN A 31 -4.46 8.96 4.62
CA GLN A 31 -4.37 9.30 3.21
C GLN A 31 -3.08 10.07 2.94
N GLY A 32 -2.36 9.73 1.88
CA GLY A 32 -1.11 10.37 1.51
C GLY A 32 -0.08 10.32 2.64
N LEU A 33 0.61 11.42 2.90
CA LEU A 33 1.70 11.47 3.88
C LEU A 33 1.35 12.16 5.21
N SER A 34 0.15 12.75 5.34
CA SER A 34 -0.15 13.60 6.50
C SER A 34 -1.57 13.48 7.05
N TYR A 35 -2.53 13.02 6.25
CA TYR A 35 -3.91 12.92 6.72
C TYR A 35 -4.12 11.67 7.57
N VAL A 36 -4.64 11.87 8.78
CA VAL A 36 -5.18 10.82 9.64
C VAL A 36 -6.67 11.07 9.81
N ASN A 37 -7.49 10.04 9.59
CA ASN A 37 -8.93 10.14 9.80
C ASN A 37 -9.21 10.47 11.28
N PRO A 38 -9.85 11.61 11.58
CA PRO A 38 -10.06 12.06 12.97
C PRO A 38 -10.98 11.14 13.78
N ASP A 39 -11.75 10.28 13.12
CA ASP A 39 -12.64 9.32 13.77
C ASP A 39 -12.07 7.88 13.84
N PHE A 40 -10.87 7.66 13.29
CA PHE A 40 -10.27 6.33 13.18
C PHE A 40 -10.18 5.61 14.52
N ASP A 41 -9.56 6.23 15.51
CA ASP A 41 -9.35 5.60 16.82
C ASP A 41 -10.65 5.27 17.56
N ARG A 42 -11.63 6.16 17.48
CA ARG A 42 -12.94 5.94 18.11
C ARG A 42 -13.67 4.78 17.43
N ALA A 43 -13.78 4.82 16.10
CA ALA A 43 -14.48 3.80 15.33
C ALA A 43 -13.82 2.42 15.48
N TYR A 44 -12.49 2.37 15.40
CA TYR A 44 -11.73 1.13 15.59
C TYR A 44 -11.98 0.51 16.99
N LYS A 45 -11.84 1.30 18.04
CA LYS A 45 -12.07 0.83 19.42
C LYS A 45 -13.50 0.31 19.60
N GLN A 46 -14.50 1.03 19.09
CA GLN A 46 -15.89 0.62 19.19
C GLN A 46 -16.15 -0.67 18.40
N ALA A 47 -15.67 -0.78 17.16
CA ALA A 47 -15.81 -1.98 16.36
C ALA A 47 -15.21 -3.21 17.06
N LYS A 48 -14.00 -3.06 17.61
CA LYS A 48 -13.33 -4.11 18.40
C LYS A 48 -14.14 -4.53 19.62
N GLN A 49 -14.65 -3.56 20.39
CA GLN A 49 -15.50 -3.83 21.56
C GLN A 49 -16.81 -4.54 21.21
N CYS A 50 -17.34 -4.28 20.02
CA CYS A 50 -18.56 -4.91 19.51
C CYS A 50 -18.30 -6.28 18.85
N GLY A 51 -17.05 -6.78 18.87
CA GLY A 51 -16.68 -8.06 18.27
C GLY A 51 -16.76 -8.08 16.74
N LYS A 52 -16.70 -6.91 16.08
CA LYS A 52 -16.67 -6.85 14.62
C LYS A 52 -15.32 -7.32 14.10
N LEU A 53 -15.30 -8.00 12.97
CA LEU A 53 -14.07 -8.26 12.21
C LEU A 53 -13.53 -6.93 11.66
N LEU A 54 -12.24 -6.71 11.78
CA LEU A 54 -11.64 -5.40 11.56
C LEU A 54 -10.85 -5.34 10.25
N GLY A 55 -11.02 -4.26 9.51
CA GLY A 55 -10.16 -3.86 8.40
C GLY A 55 -9.71 -2.40 8.56
N ILE A 56 -8.56 -2.08 8.00
CA ILE A 56 -7.98 -0.73 8.04
C ILE A 56 -7.44 -0.38 6.66
N TYR A 57 -7.79 0.78 6.11
CA TYR A 57 -7.29 1.18 4.82
C TYR A 57 -6.50 2.49 4.80
N HIS A 58 -5.58 2.55 3.85
CA HIS A 58 -4.85 3.75 3.43
C HIS A 58 -5.31 4.17 2.05
N TYR A 59 -5.71 5.41 1.89
CA TYR A 59 -6.01 6.01 0.60
C TYR A 59 -4.74 6.59 -0.02
N ALA A 60 -4.28 6.01 -1.13
CA ALA A 60 -3.09 6.51 -1.81
C ALA A 60 -3.37 7.82 -2.55
N ASN A 61 -2.48 8.81 -2.41
CA ASN A 61 -2.55 10.06 -3.16
C ASN A 61 -1.36 10.27 -4.11
N GLY A 62 -0.51 9.24 -4.30
CA GLY A 62 0.61 9.30 -5.23
C GLY A 62 1.86 10.04 -4.70
N SER A 63 1.96 10.28 -3.40
CA SER A 63 3.09 10.99 -2.78
C SER A 63 4.34 10.12 -2.55
N GLY A 64 4.34 8.90 -3.06
CA GLY A 64 5.45 7.95 -2.99
C GLY A 64 5.10 6.70 -2.19
N ALA A 65 5.05 5.56 -2.87
CA ALA A 65 4.54 4.29 -2.35
C ALA A 65 5.15 3.88 -1.00
N ALA A 66 6.49 3.89 -0.89
CA ALA A 66 7.19 3.51 0.34
C ALA A 66 6.92 4.50 1.49
N LYS A 67 6.90 5.81 1.20
CA LYS A 67 6.64 6.86 2.20
C LYS A 67 5.21 6.77 2.73
N GLU A 68 4.23 6.56 1.84
CA GLU A 68 2.83 6.38 2.24
C GLU A 68 2.63 5.09 3.04
N ALA A 69 3.29 3.99 2.66
CA ALA A 69 3.28 2.75 3.42
C ALA A 69 3.88 2.93 4.83
N ASP A 70 5.01 3.64 4.94
CA ASP A 70 5.64 3.94 6.24
C ASP A 70 4.76 4.81 7.13
N PHE A 71 4.10 5.82 6.55
CA PHE A 71 3.15 6.66 7.28
C PHE A 71 1.93 5.86 7.75
N PHE A 72 1.37 5.01 6.88
CA PHE A 72 0.27 4.12 7.22
C PHE A 72 0.63 3.19 8.38
N VAL A 73 1.72 2.43 8.25
CA VAL A 73 2.17 1.46 9.27
C VAL A 73 2.47 2.15 10.60
N LYS A 74 3.15 3.32 10.56
CA LYS A 74 3.40 4.12 11.77
C LYS A 74 2.10 4.53 12.47
N THR A 75 1.09 4.95 11.70
CA THR A 75 -0.18 5.45 12.25
C THR A 75 -1.02 4.34 12.86
N ILE A 76 -1.10 3.18 12.21
CA ILE A 76 -1.91 2.06 12.73
C ILE A 76 -1.23 1.36 13.92
N GLY A 77 0.09 1.37 14.01
CA GLY A 77 0.86 0.80 15.13
C GLY A 77 0.54 -0.67 15.36
N SER A 78 0.28 -1.04 16.62
CA SER A 78 -0.02 -2.43 17.02
C SER A 78 -1.31 -3.01 16.46
N ARG A 79 -2.15 -2.23 15.76
CA ARG A 79 -3.36 -2.73 15.08
C ARG A 79 -3.04 -3.57 13.84
N ALA A 80 -1.81 -3.47 13.31
CA ALA A 80 -1.27 -4.45 12.39
C ALA A 80 -1.18 -5.81 13.12
N GLY A 81 -1.77 -6.86 12.50
CA GLY A 81 -1.93 -8.18 13.14
C GLY A 81 -3.27 -8.38 13.87
N GLU A 82 -4.12 -7.33 13.95
CA GLU A 82 -5.48 -7.42 14.48
C GLU A 82 -6.54 -7.14 13.40
N ALA A 83 -6.17 -6.57 12.27
CA ALA A 83 -7.07 -6.16 11.20
C ALA A 83 -6.50 -6.49 9.82
N ILE A 84 -7.35 -6.80 8.86
CA ILE A 84 -6.96 -6.84 7.45
C ILE A 84 -6.51 -5.44 7.03
N LEU A 85 -5.34 -5.34 6.41
CA LEU A 85 -4.80 -4.09 5.90
C LEU A 85 -5.15 -3.92 4.43
N VAL A 86 -5.40 -2.68 3.99
CA VAL A 86 -5.82 -2.42 2.61
C VAL A 86 -5.13 -1.18 2.06
N LEU A 87 -4.68 -1.27 0.81
CA LEU A 87 -4.35 -0.11 -0.02
C LEU A 87 -5.57 0.24 -0.87
N ASP A 88 -6.07 1.44 -0.73
CA ASP A 88 -7.12 2.01 -1.56
C ASP A 88 -6.47 2.78 -2.73
N TRP A 89 -6.61 2.24 -3.96
CA TRP A 89 -6.01 2.76 -5.18
C TRP A 89 -7.07 3.31 -6.13
N GLU A 90 -7.24 4.61 -6.12
CA GLU A 90 -8.22 5.35 -6.91
C GLU A 90 -7.62 6.58 -7.61
N SER A 91 -8.36 7.13 -8.59
CA SER A 91 -7.92 8.28 -9.38
C SER A 91 -8.06 9.62 -8.64
N ALA A 92 -9.01 9.74 -7.71
CA ALA A 92 -9.26 11.01 -7.06
C ALA A 92 -8.07 11.46 -6.20
N GLN A 93 -7.56 12.67 -6.45
CA GLN A 93 -6.40 13.23 -5.75
C GLN A 93 -5.10 12.38 -5.86
N ASN A 94 -4.99 11.54 -6.89
CA ASN A 94 -3.85 10.67 -7.11
C ASN A 94 -3.24 10.89 -8.51
N PRO A 95 -2.26 11.79 -8.68
CA PRO A 95 -1.64 12.09 -9.96
C PRO A 95 -0.81 10.94 -10.54
N GLN A 96 -0.52 9.91 -9.75
CA GLN A 96 0.18 8.70 -10.22
C GLN A 96 -0.76 7.68 -10.84
N PHE A 97 -2.07 7.81 -10.61
CA PHE A 97 -3.08 6.91 -11.15
C PHE A 97 -3.08 6.96 -12.69
N GLY A 98 -3.09 5.80 -13.33
CA GLY A 98 -2.98 5.66 -14.79
C GLY A 98 -1.55 5.73 -15.34
N ASN A 99 -0.56 6.12 -14.55
CA ASN A 99 0.84 6.26 -14.99
C ASN A 99 1.77 5.17 -14.44
N SER A 100 1.57 4.78 -13.19
CA SER A 100 2.48 3.84 -12.50
C SER A 100 1.75 2.85 -11.61
N ASP A 101 0.48 2.57 -11.90
CA ASP A 101 -0.43 1.80 -11.06
C ASP A 101 0.17 0.52 -10.48
N VAL A 102 0.61 -0.39 -11.34
CA VAL A 102 1.14 -1.70 -10.92
C VAL A 102 2.39 -1.55 -10.06
N THR A 103 3.32 -0.70 -10.47
CA THR A 103 4.59 -0.48 -9.76
C THR A 103 4.35 0.16 -8.40
N TYR A 104 3.46 1.16 -8.34
CA TYR A 104 3.14 1.84 -7.09
C TYR A 104 2.45 0.93 -6.09
N VAL A 105 1.39 0.25 -6.54
CA VAL A 105 0.62 -0.68 -5.71
C VAL A 105 1.52 -1.80 -5.18
N LYS A 106 2.34 -2.40 -6.06
CA LYS A 106 3.28 -3.45 -5.66
C LYS A 106 4.26 -2.95 -4.59
N ALA A 107 4.89 -1.79 -4.81
CA ALA A 107 5.87 -1.23 -3.88
C ALA A 107 5.25 -0.87 -2.52
N PHE A 108 4.02 -0.33 -2.49
CA PHE A 108 3.31 -0.06 -1.25
C PHE A 108 3.00 -1.35 -0.48
N CYS A 109 2.40 -2.33 -1.17
CA CYS A 109 1.99 -3.59 -0.54
C CYS A 109 3.19 -4.40 -0.04
N ASP A 110 4.27 -4.47 -0.82
CA ASP A 110 5.53 -5.11 -0.39
C ASP A 110 6.10 -4.44 0.87
N ARG A 111 6.05 -3.10 0.93
CA ARG A 111 6.56 -2.35 2.09
C ARG A 111 5.73 -2.58 3.33
N VAL A 112 4.39 -2.59 3.21
CA VAL A 112 3.49 -2.91 4.33
C VAL A 112 3.73 -4.34 4.81
N CYS A 113 3.76 -5.31 3.89
CA CYS A 113 4.02 -6.72 4.20
C CYS A 113 5.38 -6.90 4.91
N TYR A 114 6.44 -6.27 4.40
CA TYR A 114 7.78 -6.30 5.02
C TYR A 114 7.77 -5.78 6.46
N LYS A 115 7.03 -4.68 6.72
CA LYS A 115 7.02 -4.04 8.06
C LYS A 115 6.11 -4.73 9.06
N THR A 116 5.05 -5.37 8.60
CA THR A 116 3.99 -5.87 9.51
C THR A 116 3.85 -7.39 9.49
N GLY A 117 4.37 -8.08 8.48
CA GLY A 117 4.06 -9.48 8.21
C GLY A 117 2.67 -9.72 7.63
N VAL A 118 1.82 -8.68 7.55
CA VAL A 118 0.46 -8.77 7.02
C VAL A 118 0.47 -8.44 5.52
N LYS A 119 -0.10 -9.32 4.70
CA LYS A 119 -0.29 -9.07 3.26
C LYS A 119 -1.53 -8.20 3.07
N PRO A 120 -1.40 -6.95 2.61
CA PRO A 120 -2.58 -6.11 2.40
C PRO A 120 -3.41 -6.58 1.21
N LEU A 121 -4.72 -6.33 1.28
CA LEU A 121 -5.57 -6.35 0.09
C LEU A 121 -5.36 -5.08 -0.72
N VAL A 122 -5.69 -5.14 -2.02
CA VAL A 122 -5.74 -3.97 -2.88
C VAL A 122 -7.18 -3.68 -3.24
N TYR A 123 -7.66 -2.48 -2.88
CA TYR A 123 -8.96 -1.99 -3.33
C TYR A 123 -8.79 -1.19 -4.62
N MET A 124 -9.64 -1.48 -5.60
CA MET A 124 -9.78 -0.73 -6.84
C MET A 124 -11.11 -1.03 -7.52
N SER A 125 -11.51 -0.17 -8.44
CA SER A 125 -12.67 -0.45 -9.30
C SER A 125 -12.38 -1.62 -10.24
N LYS A 126 -13.42 -2.37 -10.60
CA LYS A 126 -13.31 -3.52 -11.52
C LYS A 126 -12.76 -3.15 -12.91
N SER A 127 -12.97 -1.92 -13.37
CA SER A 127 -12.38 -1.42 -14.60
C SER A 127 -10.86 -1.33 -14.52
N VAL A 128 -10.31 -0.92 -13.38
CA VAL A 128 -8.86 -0.82 -13.14
C VAL A 128 -8.21 -2.19 -13.08
N CYS A 129 -8.87 -3.20 -12.49
CA CYS A 129 -8.38 -4.58 -12.51
C CYS A 129 -8.09 -5.11 -13.92
N ARG A 130 -8.77 -4.60 -14.92
CA ARG A 130 -8.65 -5.03 -16.33
C ARG A 130 -7.83 -4.09 -17.20
N ALA A 131 -7.46 -2.92 -16.68
CA ALA A 131 -6.75 -1.90 -17.44
C ALA A 131 -5.25 -2.18 -17.57
N HIS A 132 -4.68 -2.98 -16.66
CA HIS A 132 -3.25 -3.24 -16.58
C HIS A 132 -2.95 -4.73 -16.38
N ASN A 133 -1.69 -5.13 -16.61
CA ASN A 133 -1.21 -6.45 -16.21
C ASN A 133 -0.84 -6.45 -14.71
N TRP A 134 -1.73 -6.95 -13.89
CA TRP A 134 -1.60 -7.03 -12.44
C TRP A 134 -0.95 -8.33 -11.92
N GLU A 135 -0.43 -9.21 -12.77
CA GLU A 135 0.09 -10.53 -12.36
C GLU A 135 1.11 -10.44 -11.22
N SER A 136 2.01 -9.44 -11.27
CA SER A 136 3.02 -9.25 -10.23
C SER A 136 2.44 -8.86 -8.86
N VAL A 137 1.24 -8.28 -8.83
CA VAL A 137 0.51 -7.92 -7.61
C VAL A 137 -0.40 -9.07 -7.18
N ALA A 138 -1.19 -9.59 -8.11
CA ALA A 138 -2.23 -10.60 -7.84
C ALA A 138 -1.68 -11.93 -7.30
N LYS A 139 -0.44 -12.28 -7.61
CA LYS A 139 0.21 -13.49 -7.08
C LYS A 139 0.43 -13.45 -5.56
N ASP A 140 0.57 -12.26 -4.98
CA ASP A 140 0.93 -12.07 -3.57
C ASP A 140 -0.19 -11.42 -2.74
N PHE A 141 -1.07 -10.61 -3.36
CA PHE A 141 -2.04 -9.75 -2.69
C PHE A 141 -3.45 -9.99 -3.21
N GLY A 142 -4.39 -10.12 -2.28
CA GLY A 142 -5.81 -10.30 -2.58
C GLY A 142 -6.48 -9.01 -3.06
N LEU A 143 -7.67 -9.16 -3.66
CA LEU A 143 -8.44 -8.07 -4.25
C LEU A 143 -9.69 -7.75 -3.43
N TRP A 144 -9.86 -6.47 -3.10
CA TRP A 144 -11.15 -5.88 -2.74
C TRP A 144 -11.61 -5.03 -3.94
N VAL A 145 -12.66 -5.47 -4.61
CA VAL A 145 -13.10 -4.86 -5.86
C VAL A 145 -14.37 -4.05 -5.69
N ALA A 146 -14.48 -2.91 -6.36
CA ALA A 146 -15.71 -2.13 -6.45
C ALA A 146 -16.36 -2.21 -7.83
N GLN A 147 -17.65 -2.53 -7.86
CA GLN A 147 -18.51 -2.40 -9.03
C GLN A 147 -19.97 -2.27 -8.60
N TYR A 148 -20.65 -1.23 -9.05
CA TYR A 148 -22.04 -0.96 -8.69
C TYR A 148 -22.96 -1.28 -9.86
N ALA A 149 -24.05 -2.00 -9.57
CA ALA A 149 -25.09 -2.29 -10.56
C ALA A 149 -25.84 -1.01 -10.98
N ASN A 150 -26.10 -0.13 -10.01
CA ASN A 150 -26.82 1.13 -10.16
C ASN A 150 -26.58 2.03 -8.93
N ASN A 151 -27.26 3.18 -8.87
CA ASN A 151 -27.18 4.13 -7.76
C ASN A 151 -28.40 4.08 -6.83
N ASN A 152 -29.18 3.02 -6.85
CA ASN A 152 -30.34 2.87 -5.97
C ASN A 152 -29.89 2.56 -4.54
N THR A 153 -30.71 2.96 -3.58
CA THR A 153 -30.51 2.55 -2.18
C THR A 153 -30.71 1.05 -2.01
N THR A 154 -29.88 0.42 -1.21
CA THR A 154 -29.92 -1.03 -0.97
C THR A 154 -29.57 -1.37 0.48
N GLY A 155 -30.07 -2.50 0.95
CA GLY A 155 -29.55 -3.20 2.12
C GLY A 155 -28.49 -4.22 1.70
N TYR A 156 -28.24 -5.20 2.58
CA TYR A 156 -27.32 -6.30 2.28
C TYR A 156 -27.86 -7.20 1.15
N GLN A 157 -26.95 -7.64 0.30
CA GLN A 157 -27.21 -8.55 -0.79
C GLN A 157 -26.35 -9.81 -0.64
N SER A 158 -26.97 -10.99 -0.71
CA SER A 158 -26.24 -12.26 -0.64
C SER A 158 -25.55 -12.64 -1.94
N ASN A 159 -25.97 -12.08 -3.07
CA ASN A 159 -25.41 -12.31 -4.40
C ASN A 159 -25.48 -11.00 -5.21
N PRO A 160 -24.64 -10.01 -4.91
CA PRO A 160 -24.65 -8.74 -5.62
C PRO A 160 -24.25 -8.93 -7.10
N TRP A 161 -24.89 -8.12 -7.95
CA TRP A 161 -24.61 -8.16 -9.39
C TRP A 161 -23.17 -7.77 -9.71
N THR A 162 -22.57 -8.50 -10.65
CA THR A 162 -21.30 -8.14 -11.29
C THR A 162 -21.34 -8.56 -12.76
N ASP A 163 -20.66 -7.84 -13.65
CA ASP A 163 -20.54 -8.24 -15.05
C ASP A 163 -19.66 -9.50 -15.22
N SER A 164 -19.76 -10.17 -16.35
CA SER A 164 -19.04 -11.41 -16.67
C SER A 164 -17.59 -11.23 -17.10
N LYS A 165 -17.04 -9.98 -17.07
CA LYS A 165 -15.74 -9.68 -17.69
C LYS A 165 -14.50 -10.07 -16.84
N GLY A 166 -14.70 -10.74 -15.69
CA GLY A 166 -13.62 -11.17 -14.81
C GLY A 166 -12.95 -10.01 -14.03
N TYR A 167 -11.86 -10.33 -13.35
CA TYR A 167 -11.14 -9.44 -12.44
C TYR A 167 -9.65 -9.28 -12.80
N GLY A 168 -9.35 -9.25 -14.11
CA GLY A 168 -7.98 -9.14 -14.61
C GLY A 168 -7.13 -10.33 -14.19
N ALA A 169 -6.03 -10.09 -13.49
CA ALA A 169 -5.12 -11.11 -13.03
C ALA A 169 -5.64 -11.91 -11.81
N TRP A 170 -6.66 -11.41 -11.10
CA TRP A 170 -7.28 -12.15 -9.99
C TRP A 170 -8.36 -13.10 -10.49
N LYS A 171 -8.37 -14.30 -9.95
CA LYS A 171 -9.41 -15.29 -10.26
C LYS A 171 -10.77 -14.90 -9.67
N SER A 172 -10.76 -14.35 -8.46
CA SER A 172 -11.93 -13.89 -7.71
C SER A 172 -11.52 -12.81 -6.71
N PRO A 173 -12.42 -11.90 -6.32
CA PRO A 173 -12.15 -10.98 -5.22
C PRO A 173 -12.24 -11.70 -3.87
N VAL A 174 -11.55 -11.15 -2.88
CA VAL A 174 -11.70 -11.50 -1.46
C VAL A 174 -12.90 -10.75 -0.87
N ILE A 175 -13.04 -9.47 -1.21
CA ILE A 175 -14.13 -8.60 -0.80
C ILE A 175 -14.69 -7.89 -2.05
N PHE A 176 -16.01 -7.69 -2.07
CA PHE A 176 -16.69 -6.98 -3.15
C PHE A 176 -17.54 -5.84 -2.58
N GLN A 177 -17.20 -4.61 -2.93
CA GLN A 177 -17.99 -3.41 -2.65
C GLN A 177 -19.01 -3.23 -3.80
N TYR A 178 -20.27 -3.42 -3.52
CA TYR A 178 -21.32 -3.46 -4.55
C TYR A 178 -22.23 -2.26 -4.56
N SER A 179 -22.14 -1.36 -3.59
CA SER A 179 -22.92 -0.12 -3.54
C SER A 179 -22.30 0.91 -2.62
N SER A 180 -22.43 2.19 -2.95
CA SER A 180 -22.17 3.34 -2.08
C SER A 180 -23.45 4.04 -1.63
N LYS A 181 -24.60 3.35 -1.72
CA LYS A 181 -25.93 3.85 -1.36
C LYS A 181 -26.65 2.95 -0.36
N GLY A 182 -25.87 2.28 0.50
CA GLY A 182 -26.40 1.42 1.54
C GLY A 182 -27.27 2.16 2.56
N ARG A 183 -28.27 1.46 3.07
CA ARG A 183 -29.14 1.89 4.18
C ARG A 183 -29.25 0.76 5.18
N LEU A 184 -28.76 1.02 6.37
CA LEU A 184 -28.82 0.09 7.50
C LEU A 184 -29.39 0.81 8.72
N ASN A 185 -30.04 0.06 9.59
CA ASN A 185 -30.49 0.59 10.88
C ASN A 185 -29.29 1.13 11.67
N GLY A 186 -29.48 2.24 12.35
CA GLY A 186 -28.43 2.88 13.16
C GLY A 186 -27.61 3.93 12.45
N TRP A 187 -27.81 4.14 11.13
CA TRP A 187 -27.19 5.23 10.38
C TRP A 187 -28.13 5.81 9.33
N SER A 188 -28.28 7.13 9.31
CA SER A 188 -29.21 7.82 8.39
C SER A 188 -28.57 8.19 7.03
N GLY A 189 -27.24 8.19 6.95
CA GLY A 189 -26.49 8.51 5.72
C GLY A 189 -26.31 7.32 4.78
N ASN A 190 -25.59 7.54 3.70
CA ASN A 190 -25.13 6.48 2.81
C ASN A 190 -24.00 5.67 3.47
N LEU A 191 -23.99 4.38 3.19
CA LEU A 191 -22.93 3.45 3.56
C LEU A 191 -22.40 2.75 2.30
N ASP A 192 -21.13 2.52 2.27
CA ASP A 192 -20.52 1.60 1.33
C ASP A 192 -20.80 0.18 1.81
N MET A 193 -21.31 -0.66 0.89
CA MET A 193 -21.82 -1.99 1.21
C MET A 193 -20.92 -3.06 0.61
N ASP A 194 -20.44 -3.92 1.48
CA ASP A 194 -19.48 -4.95 1.14
C ASP A 194 -19.98 -6.36 1.45
N ILE A 195 -19.52 -7.30 0.64
CA ILE A 195 -19.58 -8.73 0.91
C ILE A 195 -18.17 -9.32 0.88
N ALA A 196 -17.78 -10.05 1.93
CA ALA A 196 -16.52 -10.77 1.95
C ALA A 196 -16.75 -12.26 1.74
N TYR A 197 -15.94 -12.87 0.89
CA TYR A 197 -15.99 -14.30 0.56
C TYR A 197 -15.02 -15.11 1.44
N LEU A 198 -14.97 -14.74 2.73
CA LEU A 198 -14.13 -15.33 3.77
C LEU A 198 -15.02 -15.89 4.89
N THR A 199 -14.49 -16.86 5.63
CA THR A 199 -15.02 -17.19 6.97
C THR A 199 -14.39 -16.26 8.03
N PRO A 200 -14.96 -16.14 9.24
CA PRO A 200 -14.34 -15.39 10.32
C PRO A 200 -12.91 -15.85 10.65
N GLU A 201 -12.64 -17.15 10.55
CA GLU A 201 -11.33 -17.75 10.80
C GLU A 201 -10.32 -17.35 9.71
N GLN A 202 -10.74 -17.35 8.44
CA GLN A 202 -9.91 -16.87 7.34
C GLN A 202 -9.62 -15.37 7.47
N TRP A 203 -10.63 -14.56 7.84
CA TRP A 203 -10.42 -13.13 8.13
C TRP A 203 -9.38 -12.92 9.23
N ALA A 204 -9.50 -13.67 10.34
CA ALA A 204 -8.56 -13.58 11.44
C ALA A 204 -7.13 -14.03 11.05
N ALA A 205 -7.01 -15.04 10.18
CA ALA A 205 -5.73 -15.49 9.65
C ALA A 205 -5.08 -14.42 8.77
N ASP A 206 -5.84 -13.84 7.83
CA ASP A 206 -5.36 -12.77 6.95
C ASP A 206 -4.98 -11.51 7.74
N ALA A 207 -5.75 -11.16 8.78
CA ALA A 207 -5.47 -10.03 9.66
C ALA A 207 -4.20 -10.22 10.49
N LYS A 208 -3.95 -11.45 10.95
CA LYS A 208 -2.77 -11.77 11.76
C LYS A 208 -1.49 -11.76 10.92
N GLY A 209 -1.61 -12.09 9.65
CA GLY A 209 -0.48 -12.29 8.77
C GLY A 209 0.29 -13.58 9.07
N ASP A 210 1.20 -13.92 8.19
CA ASP A 210 2.21 -14.92 8.50
C ASP A 210 3.10 -14.35 9.61
N THR A 211 3.37 -15.14 10.64
CA THR A 211 4.44 -14.77 11.60
C THR A 211 5.63 -14.37 10.73
N PRO A 212 6.23 -13.17 10.85
CA PRO A 212 7.36 -12.80 10.04
C PRO A 212 8.33 -13.98 10.11
N ALA A 213 8.61 -14.62 8.97
CA ALA A 213 9.73 -15.54 8.88
C ALA A 213 10.86 -14.77 9.56
N GLU A 214 11.39 -15.32 10.65
CA GLU A 214 12.35 -14.74 11.57
C GLU A 214 13.00 -13.50 10.97
N LYS A 215 12.52 -12.32 11.41
CA LYS A 215 12.87 -11.01 10.85
C LYS A 215 14.34 -11.12 10.45
N PRO A 216 14.72 -11.06 9.16
CA PRO A 216 16.12 -10.89 8.86
C PRO A 216 16.48 -9.70 9.71
N ALA A 217 17.37 -9.85 10.69
CA ALA A 217 17.61 -8.87 11.73
C ALA A 217 17.54 -7.52 11.05
N GLU A 218 16.60 -6.63 11.45
CA GLU A 218 16.67 -5.25 10.98
C GLU A 218 18.13 -4.96 11.02
N PRO A 219 18.74 -4.44 9.94
CA PRO A 219 19.99 -3.79 10.13
C PRO A 219 19.67 -2.86 11.29
N GLN A 220 20.13 -3.23 12.50
CA GLN A 220 19.92 -2.42 13.67
C GLN A 220 20.28 -1.03 13.18
N GLU A 221 19.35 -0.11 13.22
CA GLU A 221 19.62 1.30 13.17
C GLU A 221 20.53 1.55 14.37
N GLN A 222 21.72 1.01 14.27
CA GLN A 222 22.88 1.62 14.84
C GLN A 222 22.97 2.92 14.04
N ALA A 223 22.45 3.99 14.63
CA ALA A 223 22.92 5.32 14.39
C ALA A 223 24.46 5.31 14.63
N LYS A 224 25.19 4.79 13.66
CA LYS A 224 26.61 4.90 13.43
C LYS A 224 26.85 4.50 11.99
N ASP A 225 27.07 5.51 11.12
CA ASP A 225 27.69 5.40 9.81
C ASP A 225 27.14 4.24 8.93
N ALA A 226 25.95 4.39 8.34
CA ALA A 226 25.64 3.71 7.10
C ALA A 226 26.51 4.33 5.99
N THR A 227 27.79 3.98 5.99
CA THR A 227 28.67 4.28 4.88
C THR A 227 28.15 3.50 3.69
N LEU A 228 27.53 4.22 2.73
CA LEU A 228 27.20 3.66 1.43
C LEU A 228 28.46 2.94 0.90
N PRO A 229 28.32 1.77 0.26
CA PRO A 229 29.48 0.98 -0.13
C PRO A 229 30.39 1.79 -1.04
N THR A 230 31.68 1.68 -0.84
CA THR A 230 32.62 2.27 -1.77
C THR A 230 32.51 1.57 -3.11
N LEU A 231 32.21 2.34 -4.16
CA LEU A 231 32.08 1.83 -5.53
C LEU A 231 33.25 2.32 -6.39
N LYS A 232 33.74 1.45 -7.24
CA LYS A 232 34.81 1.73 -8.20
C LYS A 232 34.62 0.88 -9.45
N ARG A 233 35.41 1.13 -10.49
CA ARG A 233 35.39 0.31 -11.70
C ARG A 233 35.49 -1.18 -11.36
N GLY A 234 34.58 -1.98 -11.90
CA GLY A 234 34.41 -3.40 -11.62
C GLY A 234 33.37 -3.72 -10.54
N SER A 235 32.89 -2.74 -9.77
CA SER A 235 31.76 -2.95 -8.86
C SER A 235 30.49 -3.30 -9.64
N GLN A 236 29.63 -4.13 -9.06
CA GLN A 236 28.37 -4.57 -9.65
C GLN A 236 27.23 -4.58 -8.63
N GLY A 237 25.99 -4.53 -9.13
CA GLY A 237 24.79 -4.73 -8.34
C GLY A 237 23.97 -3.47 -8.07
N THR A 238 23.08 -3.54 -7.09
CA THR A 238 22.06 -2.50 -6.84
C THR A 238 22.63 -1.14 -6.51
N ALA A 239 23.72 -1.07 -5.75
CA ALA A 239 24.35 0.21 -5.40
C ALA A 239 24.93 0.93 -6.64
N VAL A 240 25.40 0.17 -7.65
CA VAL A 240 25.85 0.74 -8.94
C VAL A 240 24.66 1.25 -9.74
N LYS A 241 23.53 0.54 -9.75
CA LYS A 241 22.29 1.03 -10.39
C LYS A 241 21.84 2.36 -9.79
N TRP A 242 21.82 2.47 -8.47
CA TRP A 242 21.52 3.72 -7.77
C TRP A 242 22.46 4.85 -8.16
N LEU A 243 23.75 4.59 -8.23
CA LEU A 243 24.75 5.55 -8.70
C LEU A 243 24.46 6.00 -10.13
N GLN A 244 24.20 5.07 -11.04
CA GLN A 244 23.92 5.37 -12.45
C GLN A 244 22.65 6.22 -12.62
N ILE A 245 21.59 5.94 -11.83
CA ILE A 245 20.36 6.74 -11.79
C ILE A 245 20.66 8.16 -11.29
N ALA A 246 21.41 8.28 -10.20
CA ALA A 246 21.72 9.56 -9.57
C ALA A 246 22.59 10.46 -10.43
N LEU A 247 23.56 9.89 -11.16
CA LEU A 247 24.41 10.64 -12.08
C LEU A 247 23.67 11.03 -13.38
N GLY A 248 22.63 10.31 -13.76
CA GLY A 248 21.88 10.55 -15.00
C GLY A 248 22.67 10.25 -16.28
N GLY A 249 21.98 10.14 -17.43
CA GLY A 249 22.62 9.98 -18.73
C GLY A 249 23.37 8.66 -18.96
N LEU A 250 23.26 7.70 -18.05
CA LEU A 250 23.90 6.39 -18.13
C LEU A 250 22.86 5.27 -18.33
N GLU A 251 23.29 4.19 -18.96
CA GLU A 251 22.54 2.94 -18.93
C GLU A 251 22.57 2.35 -17.51
N VAL A 252 21.41 2.01 -16.96
CA VAL A 252 21.26 1.50 -15.59
C VAL A 252 21.40 -0.02 -15.59
N ASP A 253 22.58 -0.50 -15.98
CA ASP A 253 22.91 -1.92 -16.11
C ASP A 253 23.41 -2.56 -14.79
N GLY A 254 23.76 -1.72 -13.79
CA GLY A 254 24.33 -2.18 -12.53
C GLY A 254 25.79 -2.60 -12.62
N SER A 255 26.49 -2.22 -13.68
CA SER A 255 27.91 -2.51 -13.89
C SER A 255 28.73 -1.21 -13.90
N PHE A 256 29.69 -1.08 -13.00
CA PHE A 256 30.57 0.09 -12.94
C PHE A 256 31.68 -0.05 -14.01
N GLY A 257 31.29 0.20 -15.26
CA GLY A 257 32.20 0.20 -16.43
C GLY A 257 32.89 1.53 -16.61
N TRP A 258 33.54 1.70 -17.78
CA TRP A 258 34.23 2.94 -18.15
C TRP A 258 33.29 4.15 -18.26
N LYS A 259 32.06 3.95 -18.74
CA LYS A 259 31.05 5.03 -18.84
C LYS A 259 30.71 5.57 -17.47
N THR A 260 30.44 4.66 -16.51
CA THR A 260 30.15 5.02 -15.12
C THR A 260 31.36 5.69 -14.46
N LEU A 261 32.58 5.18 -14.67
CA LEU A 261 33.81 5.79 -14.17
C LEU A 261 33.94 7.24 -14.62
N ASN A 262 33.82 7.49 -15.93
CA ASN A 262 33.94 8.83 -16.48
C ASN A 262 32.89 9.78 -15.90
N ALA A 263 31.64 9.35 -15.79
CA ALA A 263 30.56 10.14 -15.17
C ALA A 263 30.87 10.50 -13.71
N VAL A 264 31.43 9.57 -12.95
CA VAL A 264 31.85 9.80 -11.53
C VAL A 264 32.96 10.83 -11.51
N VAL A 265 34.00 10.71 -12.35
CA VAL A 265 35.11 11.65 -12.41
C VAL A 265 34.64 13.06 -12.76
N GLU A 266 33.76 13.20 -13.74
CA GLU A 266 33.18 14.51 -14.12
C GLU A 266 32.32 15.08 -12.99
N PHE A 267 31.51 14.25 -12.32
CA PHE A 267 30.73 14.67 -11.14
C PHE A 267 31.66 15.18 -10.03
N GLN A 268 32.71 14.43 -9.70
CA GLN A 268 33.67 14.79 -8.67
C GLN A 268 34.36 16.14 -8.99
N LYS A 269 34.80 16.36 -10.24
CA LYS A 269 35.35 17.65 -10.68
C LYS A 269 34.37 18.79 -10.50
N ALA A 270 33.12 18.59 -10.95
CA ALA A 270 32.08 19.61 -10.88
C ALA A 270 31.73 20.02 -9.44
N HIS A 271 31.97 19.14 -8.49
CA HIS A 271 31.65 19.36 -7.05
C HIS A 271 32.92 19.60 -6.20
N GLY A 272 34.07 19.87 -6.80
CA GLY A 272 35.32 20.17 -6.08
C GLY A 272 35.86 19.02 -5.24
N LEU A 273 35.55 17.79 -5.62
CA LEU A 273 36.04 16.57 -4.99
C LEU A 273 37.32 16.06 -5.70
N GLU A 274 38.07 15.21 -5.02
CA GLU A 274 39.16 14.47 -5.65
C GLU A 274 38.58 13.59 -6.77
N ALA A 275 39.03 13.80 -8.02
CA ALA A 275 38.48 13.14 -9.19
C ALA A 275 39.16 11.78 -9.44
N ASP A 276 39.10 10.89 -8.46
CA ASP A 276 39.74 9.57 -8.46
C ASP A 276 38.86 8.46 -9.07
N GLY A 277 37.60 8.78 -9.38
CA GLY A 277 36.63 7.83 -9.91
C GLY A 277 36.15 6.80 -8.89
N ILE A 278 36.41 7.02 -7.59
CA ILE A 278 35.96 6.17 -6.49
C ILE A 278 34.80 6.88 -5.77
N VAL A 279 33.67 6.21 -5.67
CA VAL A 279 32.51 6.73 -4.94
C VAL A 279 32.60 6.29 -3.47
N GLY A 280 33.34 7.05 -2.69
CA GLY A 280 33.44 6.92 -1.24
C GLY A 280 32.43 7.84 -0.53
N ALA A 281 32.54 7.96 0.81
CA ALA A 281 31.59 8.71 1.64
C ALA A 281 31.41 10.17 1.20
N LYS A 282 32.48 10.87 0.81
CA LYS A 282 32.41 12.26 0.34
C LYS A 282 31.67 12.38 -0.99
N THR A 283 31.93 11.47 -1.93
CA THR A 283 31.24 11.45 -3.23
C THR A 283 29.77 11.11 -3.08
N TRP A 284 29.43 10.14 -2.24
CA TRP A 284 28.04 9.82 -1.92
C TRP A 284 27.31 10.99 -1.27
N ALA A 285 27.92 11.68 -0.31
CA ALA A 285 27.31 12.84 0.33
C ALA A 285 27.00 13.95 -0.67
N ALA A 286 27.91 14.22 -1.61
CA ALA A 286 27.69 15.18 -2.69
C ALA A 286 26.55 14.75 -3.62
N ILE A 287 26.49 13.48 -4.03
CA ILE A 287 25.41 12.95 -4.87
C ILE A 287 24.07 13.09 -4.18
N ILE A 288 23.96 12.72 -2.92
CA ILE A 288 22.71 12.81 -2.14
C ILE A 288 22.24 14.27 -1.99
N SER A 289 23.17 15.22 -1.89
CA SER A 289 22.82 16.64 -1.78
C SER A 289 22.29 17.25 -3.08
N THR A 290 22.40 16.55 -4.21
CA THR A 290 21.91 17.00 -5.53
C THR A 290 20.58 16.35 -5.94
N LEU A 291 20.07 15.40 -5.13
CA LEU A 291 18.78 14.72 -5.33
C LEU A 291 17.66 15.42 -4.57
#